data_74c9505916b115e0cfb3ab89583d616f
#
_entry.id   74c9505916b115e0cfb3ab89583d616f
#
_cell.length_a   1.000
_cell.length_b   1.000
_cell.length_c   1.000
_cell.angle_alpha   90.00
_cell.angle_beta   90.00
_cell.angle_gamma   90.00
#
_symmetry.space_group_name_H-M   'P 1'
#
loop_
_entity.id
_entity.type
_entity.pdbx_description
1 polymer ?
#
loop_
_entity_poly.entity_id
_entity_poly.type
_entity_poly.pdbx_seq_one_letter_code
_entity_poly.pdbx_strand_id
1 'polypeptide(L)'
;LSDLIDFHEREGKVEWWDFFDRKDTKTSSEKYDDTEIIANAEKIGEKTFKRSKGHIYKFSLDQPLKLSTKPGIKMSFALAELLKKGDKFIPKNVIKKKGKKNDIKSLDLVGEFDENNPSNIILKVSDKKNKALEDLGISSLPKYCDLILLPKQIYKRMLPDLVRQAKGWVDERKKLPDAMIHLLEKRSIPELIDLNKKIRANPEETASSLTDFLSSAEGITISLQGPPGTGKTTITGELIARLVDKGKRVAVSSQTHEAINNLLKRVQKKAE
;
A
#
# COMPACT_ATOMS: atom_id res chain seq x y z
N LEU A 1 18.99 9.70 -2.46
CA LEU A 1 17.61 10.02 -2.06
C LEU A 1 16.79 10.53 -3.23
N SER A 2 17.31 11.40 -4.09
CA SER A 2 16.62 11.87 -5.29
C SER A 2 16.16 10.68 -6.14
N ASP A 3 17.08 9.80 -6.51
CA ASP A 3 16.79 8.63 -7.34
C ASP A 3 15.75 7.69 -6.70
N LEU A 4 15.73 7.59 -5.37
CA LEU A 4 14.74 6.80 -4.65
C LEU A 4 13.36 7.46 -4.69
N ILE A 5 13.30 8.79 -4.60
CA ILE A 5 12.05 9.54 -4.76
C ILE A 5 11.52 9.38 -6.17
N ASP A 6 12.37 9.58 -7.19
CA ASP A 6 12.01 9.43 -8.60
C ASP A 6 11.57 7.99 -8.94
N PHE A 7 12.21 6.99 -8.32
CA PHE A 7 11.81 5.60 -8.45
C PHE A 7 10.37 5.39 -7.95
N HIS A 8 10.05 5.83 -6.74
CA HIS A 8 8.71 5.67 -6.17
C HIS A 8 7.65 6.50 -6.92
N GLU A 9 8.00 7.65 -7.47
CA GLU A 9 7.09 8.41 -8.32
C GLU A 9 6.78 7.67 -9.64
N ARG A 10 7.77 7.03 -10.24
CA ARG A 10 7.57 6.23 -11.47
C ARG A 10 6.75 4.98 -11.22
N GLU A 11 7.05 4.25 -10.14
CA GLU A 11 6.29 3.07 -9.72
C GLU A 11 4.79 3.39 -9.55
N GLY A 12 4.49 4.52 -8.90
CA GLY A 12 3.11 4.95 -8.72
C GLY A 12 2.40 5.34 -10.03
N LYS A 13 3.13 5.73 -11.07
CA LYS A 13 2.52 6.12 -12.36
C LYS A 13 1.96 4.94 -13.12
N VAL A 14 2.56 3.76 -13.03
CA VAL A 14 2.10 2.55 -13.75
C VAL A 14 0.67 2.20 -13.36
N GLU A 15 0.36 2.14 -12.05
CA GLU A 15 -1.00 1.85 -11.57
C GLU A 15 -2.02 2.90 -12.07
N TRP A 16 -1.59 4.18 -12.21
CA TRP A 16 -2.44 5.23 -12.74
C TRP A 16 -2.64 5.13 -14.25
N TRP A 17 -1.64 4.71 -15.00
CA TRP A 17 -1.80 4.47 -16.43
C TRP A 17 -2.79 3.36 -16.69
N ASP A 18 -2.72 2.25 -15.97
CA ASP A 18 -3.70 1.17 -16.05
C ASP A 18 -5.12 1.64 -15.71
N PHE A 19 -5.25 2.49 -14.68
CA PHE A 19 -6.54 3.09 -14.34
C PHE A 19 -7.11 3.96 -15.47
N PHE A 20 -6.28 4.83 -16.05
CA PHE A 20 -6.72 5.71 -17.16
C PHE A 20 -6.99 4.91 -18.43
N ASP A 21 -6.24 3.87 -18.69
CA ASP A 21 -6.51 2.97 -19.82
C ASP A 21 -7.88 2.31 -19.66
N ARG A 22 -8.17 1.74 -18.49
CA ARG A 22 -9.48 1.18 -18.17
C ARG A 22 -10.63 2.20 -18.31
N LYS A 23 -10.37 3.43 -17.90
CA LYS A 23 -11.38 4.49 -17.93
C LYS A 23 -11.64 5.01 -19.34
N ASP A 24 -10.58 5.30 -20.11
CA ASP A 24 -10.66 6.10 -21.34
C ASP A 24 -10.59 5.27 -22.63
N THR A 25 -10.01 4.08 -22.59
CA THR A 25 -9.64 3.31 -23.79
C THR A 25 -10.51 2.07 -23.97
N LYS A 26 -10.83 1.36 -22.90
CA LYS A 26 -11.56 0.10 -22.98
C LYS A 26 -13.01 0.27 -23.43
N THR A 27 -13.41 -0.60 -24.36
CA THR A 27 -14.81 -0.78 -24.78
C THR A 27 -15.65 -1.43 -23.67
N SER A 28 -16.98 -1.39 -23.81
CA SER A 28 -17.87 -2.00 -22.82
C SER A 28 -17.64 -3.51 -22.66
N SER A 29 -17.31 -4.24 -23.73
CA SER A 29 -16.97 -5.65 -23.67
C SER A 29 -15.65 -5.89 -22.94
N GLU A 30 -14.62 -5.13 -23.25
CA GLU A 30 -13.31 -5.23 -22.58
C GLU A 30 -13.38 -4.87 -21.08
N LYS A 31 -14.27 -3.95 -20.70
CA LYS A 31 -14.53 -3.63 -19.30
C LYS A 31 -15.23 -4.76 -18.57
N TYR A 32 -16.14 -5.47 -19.25
CA TYR A 32 -16.82 -6.63 -18.66
C TYR A 32 -15.86 -7.78 -18.37
N ASP A 33 -14.86 -7.97 -19.22
CA ASP A 33 -13.83 -9.01 -19.06
C ASP A 33 -12.66 -8.58 -18.13
N ASP A 34 -12.61 -7.31 -17.73
CA ASP A 34 -11.56 -6.80 -16.84
C ASP A 34 -11.80 -7.21 -15.38
N THR A 35 -10.79 -7.82 -14.77
CA THR A 35 -10.88 -8.36 -13.41
C THR A 35 -10.92 -7.30 -12.29
N GLU A 36 -10.69 -6.03 -12.61
CA GLU A 36 -10.65 -4.90 -11.66
C GLU A 36 -11.72 -3.83 -11.94
N ILE A 37 -12.66 -4.14 -12.84
CA ILE A 37 -13.82 -3.30 -13.14
C ILE A 37 -15.10 -4.07 -12.80
N ILE A 38 -16.01 -3.43 -12.08
CA ILE A 38 -17.39 -3.92 -11.99
C ILE A 38 -18.16 -3.18 -13.08
N ALA A 39 -18.36 -3.82 -14.21
CA ALA A 39 -18.98 -3.21 -15.38
C ALA A 39 -20.51 -3.26 -15.29
N ASN A 40 -21.15 -2.25 -15.85
CA ASN A 40 -22.62 -2.12 -15.98
C ASN A 40 -23.38 -2.37 -14.67
N ALA A 41 -22.91 -1.82 -13.57
CA ALA A 41 -23.58 -1.92 -12.28
C ALA A 41 -24.85 -1.05 -12.26
N GLU A 42 -25.98 -1.63 -11.86
CA GLU A 42 -27.26 -0.94 -11.77
C GLU A 42 -27.56 -0.50 -10.33
N LYS A 43 -27.87 0.77 -10.14
CA LYS A 43 -28.34 1.30 -8.86
C LYS A 43 -29.76 0.80 -8.56
N ILE A 44 -29.87 -0.04 -7.54
CA ILE A 44 -31.15 -0.66 -7.15
C ILE A 44 -31.77 -0.05 -5.88
N GLY A 45 -31.02 0.73 -5.11
CA GLY A 45 -31.53 1.30 -3.87
C GLY A 45 -30.52 2.19 -3.13
N GLU A 46 -30.97 2.63 -1.97
CA GLU A 46 -30.19 3.49 -1.07
C GLU A 46 -30.36 3.04 0.39
N LYS A 47 -29.29 3.23 1.18
CA LYS A 47 -29.28 2.94 2.61
C LYS A 47 -28.68 4.11 3.37
N THR A 48 -29.35 4.59 4.40
CA THR A 48 -28.89 5.73 5.20
C THR A 48 -28.01 5.24 6.35
N PHE A 49 -26.85 5.90 6.55
CA PHE A 49 -25.95 5.72 7.68
C PHE A 49 -25.85 7.04 8.45
N LYS A 50 -25.34 7.01 9.69
CA LYS A 50 -25.24 8.21 10.58
C LYS A 50 -24.61 9.46 9.94
N ARG A 51 -23.62 9.30 9.05
CA ARG A 51 -22.84 10.40 8.42
C ARG A 51 -22.54 10.13 6.94
N SER A 52 -23.33 9.30 6.32
CA SER A 52 -23.15 8.95 4.90
C SER A 52 -24.40 8.31 4.35
N LYS A 53 -24.55 8.41 3.03
CA LYS A 53 -25.56 7.74 2.25
C LYS A 53 -24.92 6.59 1.50
N GLY A 54 -25.46 5.40 1.58
CA GLY A 54 -25.03 4.24 0.81
C GLY A 54 -25.92 4.06 -0.41
N HIS A 55 -25.31 3.94 -1.57
CA HIS A 55 -26.00 3.62 -2.82
C HIS A 55 -25.70 2.17 -3.15
N ILE A 56 -26.76 1.37 -3.32
CA ILE A 56 -26.67 -0.07 -3.57
C ILE A 56 -26.67 -0.29 -5.07
N TYR A 57 -25.60 -0.88 -5.58
CA TYR A 57 -25.43 -1.26 -6.97
C TYR A 57 -25.41 -2.78 -7.10
N LYS A 58 -26.18 -3.29 -8.05
CA LYS A 58 -26.19 -4.70 -8.44
C LYS A 58 -25.34 -4.89 -9.69
N PHE A 59 -24.56 -5.96 -9.73
CA PHE A 59 -23.72 -6.35 -10.86
C PHE A 59 -23.83 -7.84 -11.18
N SER A 60 -23.36 -8.26 -12.35
CA SER A 60 -23.34 -9.69 -12.73
C SER A 60 -22.23 -10.43 -12.01
N LEU A 61 -22.55 -11.60 -11.43
CA LEU A 61 -21.56 -12.49 -10.82
C LEU A 61 -20.74 -13.29 -11.86
N ASP A 62 -21.15 -13.26 -13.15
CA ASP A 62 -20.43 -13.93 -14.22
C ASP A 62 -19.16 -13.17 -14.65
N GLN A 63 -18.98 -11.94 -14.16
CA GLN A 63 -17.75 -11.18 -14.43
C GLN A 63 -16.55 -11.83 -13.73
N PRO A 64 -15.38 -11.91 -14.40
CA PRO A 64 -14.18 -12.58 -13.89
C PRO A 64 -13.43 -11.74 -12.83
N LEU A 65 -14.14 -11.25 -11.81
CA LEU A 65 -13.58 -10.32 -10.82
C LEU A 65 -12.51 -10.99 -9.94
N LYS A 66 -11.32 -10.41 -9.89
CA LYS A 66 -10.27 -10.74 -8.91
C LYS A 66 -10.36 -9.91 -7.62
N LEU A 67 -11.40 -9.10 -7.50
CA LEU A 67 -11.65 -8.32 -6.30
C LEU A 67 -12.04 -9.24 -5.14
N SER A 68 -11.58 -8.88 -3.93
CA SER A 68 -12.06 -9.59 -2.75
C SER A 68 -13.52 -9.24 -2.50
N THR A 69 -14.43 -10.14 -2.84
CA THR A 69 -15.87 -9.99 -2.60
C THR A 69 -16.27 -10.29 -1.14
N LYS A 70 -15.29 -10.53 -0.26
CA LYS A 70 -15.56 -10.78 1.16
C LYS A 70 -16.21 -9.55 1.81
N PRO A 71 -17.31 -9.72 2.55
CA PRO A 71 -17.93 -8.65 3.29
C PRO A 71 -16.96 -7.97 4.26
N GLY A 72 -17.18 -6.67 4.52
CA GLY A 72 -16.32 -5.89 5.42
C GLY A 72 -15.02 -5.36 4.79
N ILE A 73 -14.62 -5.84 3.61
CA ILE A 73 -13.47 -5.29 2.90
C ILE A 73 -13.88 -4.01 2.17
N LYS A 74 -13.25 -2.90 2.53
CA LYS A 74 -13.47 -1.59 1.93
C LYS A 74 -12.48 -1.35 0.79
N MET A 75 -13.02 -1.00 -0.37
CA MET A 75 -12.24 -0.64 -1.55
C MET A 75 -12.66 0.73 -2.05
N SER A 76 -11.76 1.42 -2.74
CA SER A 76 -12.05 2.72 -3.33
C SER A 76 -12.29 2.56 -4.82
N PHE A 77 -13.42 3.08 -5.28
CA PHE A 77 -13.84 3.05 -6.68
C PHE A 77 -14.01 4.45 -7.24
N ALA A 78 -13.79 4.59 -8.54
CA ALA A 78 -14.24 5.71 -9.33
C ALA A 78 -15.39 5.25 -10.22
N LEU A 79 -16.40 6.12 -10.41
CA LEU A 79 -17.46 5.89 -11.40
C LEU A 79 -17.01 6.49 -12.72
N ALA A 80 -16.93 5.66 -13.76
CA ALA A 80 -16.46 6.10 -15.08
C ALA A 80 -17.31 7.24 -15.65
N GLU A 81 -18.61 7.20 -15.42
CA GLU A 81 -19.59 8.17 -15.93
C GLU A 81 -19.46 9.57 -15.29
N LEU A 82 -18.87 9.65 -14.09
CA LEU A 82 -18.61 10.93 -13.43
C LEU A 82 -17.26 11.54 -13.83
N LEU A 83 -16.43 10.79 -14.55
CA LEU A 83 -15.11 11.21 -14.98
C LEU A 83 -15.15 11.48 -16.48
N LYS A 84 -14.95 12.74 -16.88
CA LYS A 84 -14.83 13.09 -18.30
C LYS A 84 -13.52 12.55 -18.90
N LYS A 85 -13.53 12.23 -20.21
CA LYS A 85 -12.32 11.84 -20.93
C LYS A 85 -11.29 12.96 -20.83
N GLY A 86 -10.07 12.62 -20.39
CA GLY A 86 -8.98 13.58 -20.23
C GLY A 86 -8.97 14.32 -18.87
N ASP A 87 -9.94 14.11 -17.98
CA ASP A 87 -9.90 14.65 -16.62
C ASP A 87 -8.67 14.11 -15.90
N LYS A 88 -7.84 15.02 -15.42
CA LYS A 88 -6.70 14.65 -14.55
C LYS A 88 -7.22 14.29 -13.17
N PHE A 89 -7.27 13.01 -12.87
CA PHE A 89 -7.51 12.55 -11.52
C PHE A 89 -6.30 12.89 -10.64
N ILE A 90 -6.46 13.88 -9.77
CA ILE A 90 -5.38 14.30 -8.88
C ILE A 90 -5.67 13.71 -7.49
N PRO A 91 -4.85 12.77 -7.00
CA PRO A 91 -5.01 12.23 -5.66
C PRO A 91 -5.00 13.34 -4.61
N LYS A 92 -5.83 13.20 -3.59
CA LYS A 92 -6.10 14.17 -2.50
C LYS A 92 -4.88 14.83 -1.86
N ASN A 93 -3.69 14.25 -1.99
CA ASN A 93 -2.48 14.65 -1.25
C ASN A 93 -1.51 15.55 -2.03
N VAL A 94 -1.75 15.80 -3.32
CA VAL A 94 -0.75 16.52 -4.16
C VAL A 94 -0.99 18.03 -4.22
N ILE A 95 -2.17 18.54 -3.85
CA ILE A 95 -2.43 19.97 -3.95
C ILE A 95 -3.02 20.55 -2.66
N LYS A 96 -2.14 20.93 -1.73
CA LYS A 96 -2.39 22.05 -0.86
C LYS A 96 -1.92 23.34 -1.54
N LYS A 97 -2.62 23.83 -2.54
CA LYS A 97 -2.53 25.23 -2.92
C LYS A 97 -3.46 26.02 -2.01
N LYS A 98 -2.87 26.91 -1.19
CA LYS A 98 -3.60 27.93 -0.45
C LYS A 98 -4.54 28.67 -1.41
N GLY A 99 -5.83 28.70 -1.11
CA GLY A 99 -6.68 29.80 -1.55
C GLY A 99 -7.86 29.52 -2.49
N LYS A 100 -8.29 28.27 -2.79
CA LYS A 100 -9.61 28.06 -3.45
C LYS A 100 -10.37 26.92 -2.80
N LYS A 101 -11.58 27.23 -2.34
CA LYS A 101 -12.38 26.49 -1.36
C LYS A 101 -13.17 25.30 -1.92
N ASN A 102 -13.22 25.03 -3.23
CA ASN A 102 -14.21 24.14 -3.84
C ASN A 102 -13.70 23.20 -4.94
N ASP A 103 -12.45 22.76 -4.92
CA ASP A 103 -12.05 21.71 -5.87
C ASP A 103 -12.29 20.33 -5.25
N ILE A 104 -13.33 19.62 -5.73
CA ILE A 104 -13.48 18.18 -5.49
C ILE A 104 -12.41 17.48 -6.30
N LYS A 105 -11.34 17.11 -5.62
CA LYS A 105 -10.15 16.54 -6.25
C LYS A 105 -10.12 15.01 -6.21
N SER A 106 -11.18 14.36 -5.71
CA SER A 106 -11.30 12.91 -5.79
C SER A 106 -12.76 12.47 -5.69
N LEU A 107 -13.28 11.94 -6.78
CA LEU A 107 -14.56 11.25 -6.84
C LEU A 107 -14.43 9.77 -6.40
N ASP A 108 -13.46 9.48 -5.52
CA ASP A 108 -13.32 8.15 -4.95
C ASP A 108 -14.48 7.84 -4.01
N LEU A 109 -15.20 6.76 -4.27
CA LEU A 109 -16.25 6.25 -3.42
C LEU A 109 -15.77 4.98 -2.72
N VAL A 110 -16.08 4.88 -1.44
CA VAL A 110 -15.77 3.66 -0.68
C VAL A 110 -16.87 2.65 -0.92
N GLY A 111 -16.52 1.53 -1.55
CA GLY A 111 -17.40 0.40 -1.79
C GLY A 111 -17.12 -0.76 -0.83
N GLU A 112 -18.17 -1.45 -0.45
CA GLU A 112 -18.15 -2.64 0.41
C GLU A 112 -19.20 -3.63 -0.14
N PHE A 113 -18.83 -4.90 -0.32
CA PHE A 113 -19.80 -5.92 -0.76
C PHE A 113 -20.81 -6.19 0.32
N ASP A 114 -22.06 -6.41 -0.11
CA ASP A 114 -23.17 -6.69 0.80
C ASP A 114 -23.03 -8.08 1.40
N GLU A 115 -23.17 -8.18 2.73
CA GLU A 115 -23.08 -9.46 3.46
C GLU A 115 -24.21 -10.44 3.09
N ASN A 116 -25.38 -9.89 2.72
CA ASN A 116 -26.59 -10.69 2.43
C ASN A 116 -26.73 -11.02 0.94
N ASN A 117 -26.06 -10.26 0.06
CA ASN A 117 -26.17 -10.47 -1.37
C ASN A 117 -24.84 -10.20 -2.07
N PRO A 118 -24.11 -11.25 -2.50
CA PRO A 118 -22.80 -11.12 -3.10
C PRO A 118 -22.77 -10.40 -4.46
N SER A 119 -23.94 -10.27 -5.11
CA SER A 119 -24.08 -9.48 -6.35
C SER A 119 -24.27 -7.99 -6.12
N ASN A 120 -24.29 -7.54 -4.86
CA ASN A 120 -24.50 -6.15 -4.52
C ASN A 120 -23.21 -5.53 -3.92
N ILE A 121 -22.95 -4.29 -4.32
CA ILE A 121 -21.95 -3.44 -3.70
C ILE A 121 -22.60 -2.17 -3.15
N ILE A 122 -22.22 -1.78 -1.95
CA ILE A 122 -22.72 -0.57 -1.29
C ILE A 122 -21.65 0.51 -1.39
N LEU A 123 -21.89 1.54 -2.21
CA LEU A 123 -21.04 2.70 -2.33
C LEU A 123 -21.41 3.74 -1.27
N LYS A 124 -20.50 4.00 -0.33
CA LYS A 124 -20.73 4.95 0.77
C LYS A 124 -20.25 6.35 0.37
N VAL A 125 -21.16 7.30 0.35
CA VAL A 125 -20.92 8.72 0.08
C VAL A 125 -21.10 9.50 1.38
N SER A 126 -20.05 10.14 1.89
CA SER A 126 -20.17 10.98 3.08
C SER A 126 -20.96 12.26 2.79
N ASP A 127 -21.62 12.83 3.80
CA ASP A 127 -22.40 14.08 3.65
C ASP A 127 -21.56 15.22 3.04
N LYS A 128 -20.29 15.29 3.40
CA LYS A 128 -19.35 16.25 2.79
C LYS A 128 -19.14 16.02 1.30
N LYS A 129 -19.12 14.75 0.85
CA LYS A 129 -19.01 14.40 -0.58
C LYS A 129 -20.33 14.62 -1.31
N ASN A 130 -21.47 14.32 -0.68
CA ASN A 130 -22.77 14.60 -1.26
C ASN A 130 -22.92 16.08 -1.58
N LYS A 131 -22.66 16.95 -0.59
CA LYS A 131 -22.67 18.40 -0.81
C LYS A 131 -21.73 18.83 -1.92
N ALA A 132 -20.60 18.21 -2.00
CA ALA A 132 -19.62 18.51 -3.02
C ALA A 132 -20.04 18.03 -4.42
N LEU A 133 -20.77 16.94 -4.56
CA LEU A 133 -21.38 16.47 -5.82
C LEU A 133 -22.52 17.41 -6.23
N GLU A 134 -23.36 17.85 -5.30
CA GLU A 134 -24.41 18.85 -5.53
C GLU A 134 -23.85 20.17 -6.04
N ASP A 135 -22.74 20.66 -5.46
CA ASP A 135 -22.03 21.87 -5.91
C ASP A 135 -21.49 21.73 -7.35
N LEU A 136 -21.28 20.49 -7.86
CA LEU A 136 -20.94 20.19 -9.24
C LEU A 136 -22.17 19.97 -10.16
N GLY A 137 -23.36 20.12 -9.65
CA GLY A 137 -24.59 19.85 -10.38
C GLY A 137 -24.96 18.36 -10.47
N ILE A 138 -24.31 17.49 -9.69
CA ILE A 138 -24.58 16.06 -9.63
C ILE A 138 -25.50 15.80 -8.44
N SER A 139 -26.80 15.81 -8.69
CA SER A 139 -27.85 15.61 -7.67
C SER A 139 -27.99 14.15 -7.21
N SER A 140 -27.60 13.20 -8.05
CA SER A 140 -27.65 11.75 -7.73
C SER A 140 -26.55 10.99 -8.47
N LEU A 141 -26.11 9.86 -7.92
CA LEU A 141 -25.24 8.95 -8.64
C LEU A 141 -25.99 8.29 -9.81
N PRO A 142 -25.29 7.98 -10.93
CA PRO A 142 -25.91 7.43 -12.13
C PRO A 142 -26.63 6.10 -11.86
N LYS A 143 -27.70 5.84 -12.64
CA LYS A 143 -28.47 4.58 -12.52
C LYS A 143 -27.64 3.38 -12.96
N TYR A 144 -26.87 3.51 -14.05
CA TYR A 144 -25.94 2.51 -14.55
C TYR A 144 -24.54 3.10 -14.59
N CYS A 145 -23.56 2.36 -14.15
CA CYS A 145 -22.18 2.81 -14.17
C CYS A 145 -21.16 1.66 -14.14
N ASP A 146 -19.96 1.97 -14.61
CA ASP A 146 -18.80 1.12 -14.43
C ASP A 146 -18.01 1.59 -13.20
N LEU A 147 -17.77 0.67 -12.26
CA LEU A 147 -17.00 0.95 -11.06
C LEU A 147 -15.56 0.50 -11.29
N ILE A 148 -14.65 1.44 -11.46
CA ILE A 148 -13.23 1.17 -11.68
C ILE A 148 -12.50 1.23 -10.35
N LEU A 149 -11.79 0.16 -10.00
CA LEU A 149 -10.99 0.12 -8.79
C LEU A 149 -9.86 1.17 -8.85
N LEU A 150 -9.77 1.99 -7.81
CA LEU A 150 -8.69 2.95 -7.72
C LEU A 150 -7.39 2.29 -7.29
N PRO A 151 -6.25 2.73 -7.84
CA PRO A 151 -4.94 2.23 -7.47
C PRO A 151 -4.73 2.25 -5.95
N LYS A 152 -4.28 1.13 -5.41
CA LYS A 152 -3.84 1.04 -4.01
C LYS A 152 -2.48 1.73 -3.92
N GLN A 153 -2.45 3.03 -3.70
CA GLN A 153 -1.20 3.77 -3.55
C GLN A 153 -0.43 3.30 -2.30
N ILE A 154 0.24 2.15 -2.42
CA ILE A 154 1.05 1.56 -1.36
C ILE A 154 2.14 2.55 -0.91
N TYR A 155 2.71 3.28 -1.87
CA TYR A 155 3.77 4.26 -1.66
C TYR A 155 3.29 5.63 -1.16
N LYS A 156 1.98 5.83 -1.01
CA LYS A 156 1.38 7.12 -0.62
C LYS A 156 1.90 7.67 0.72
N ARG A 157 2.33 6.80 1.62
CA ARG A 157 2.90 7.19 2.92
C ARG A 157 4.41 7.30 2.87
N MET A 158 5.07 6.48 2.05
CA MET A 158 6.53 6.43 1.96
C MET A 158 7.11 7.66 1.27
N LEU A 159 6.54 8.07 0.14
CA LEU A 159 7.04 9.21 -0.63
C LEU A 159 7.07 10.53 0.15
N PRO A 160 5.99 10.95 0.87
CA PRO A 160 6.04 12.15 1.71
C PRO A 160 7.09 12.08 2.82
N ASP A 161 7.33 10.91 3.39
CA ASP A 161 8.35 10.73 4.43
C ASP A 161 9.76 10.81 3.87
N LEU A 162 10.01 10.23 2.70
CA LEU A 162 11.29 10.37 1.98
C LEU A 162 11.57 11.83 1.63
N VAL A 163 10.57 12.53 1.07
CA VAL A 163 10.67 13.96 0.75
C VAL A 163 10.94 14.80 2.00
N ARG A 164 10.27 14.50 3.11
CA ARG A 164 10.49 15.18 4.39
C ARG A 164 11.91 14.98 4.91
N GLN A 165 12.41 13.75 4.85
CA GLN A 165 13.80 13.44 5.26
C GLN A 165 14.83 14.12 4.35
N ALA A 166 14.60 14.09 3.03
CA ALA A 166 15.46 14.78 2.08
C ALA A 166 15.51 16.29 2.33
N LYS A 167 14.35 16.93 2.57
CA LYS A 167 14.27 18.35 2.93
C LYS A 167 14.96 18.65 4.25
N GLY A 168 14.74 17.83 5.28
CA GLY A 168 15.41 17.98 6.57
C GLY A 168 16.94 17.93 6.44
N TRP A 169 17.46 17.09 5.55
CA TRP A 169 18.89 17.01 5.28
C TRP A 169 19.41 18.22 4.50
N VAL A 170 18.70 18.67 3.47
CA VAL A 170 19.13 19.79 2.60
C VAL A 170 18.94 21.14 3.29
N ASP A 171 17.73 21.38 3.83
CA ASP A 171 17.34 22.71 4.31
C ASP A 171 17.75 22.94 5.78
N GLU A 172 17.64 21.89 6.62
CA GLU A 172 17.87 21.99 8.06
C GLU A 172 19.19 21.36 8.49
N ARG A 173 19.99 20.83 7.56
CA ARG A 173 21.24 20.09 7.80
C ARG A 173 21.09 18.97 8.84
N LYS A 174 19.89 18.42 9.00
CA LYS A 174 19.66 17.26 9.85
C LYS A 174 20.42 16.07 9.29
N LYS A 175 21.22 15.43 10.14
CA LYS A 175 21.94 14.21 9.76
C LYS A 175 20.95 13.09 9.49
N LEU A 176 21.08 12.39 8.36
CA LEU A 176 20.36 11.14 8.12
C LEU A 176 20.75 10.09 9.18
N PRO A 177 19.88 9.14 9.52
CA PRO A 177 20.24 8.01 10.37
C PRO A 177 21.48 7.28 9.81
N ASP A 178 22.43 6.95 10.67
CA ASP A 178 23.70 6.32 10.26
C ASP A 178 23.50 5.04 9.46
N ALA A 179 22.51 4.20 9.85
CA ALA A 179 22.12 3.00 9.10
C ALA A 179 21.67 3.32 7.67
N MET A 180 20.99 4.43 7.46
CA MET A 180 20.57 4.87 6.12
C MET A 180 21.75 5.37 5.30
N ILE A 181 22.66 6.14 5.92
CA ILE A 181 23.89 6.59 5.27
C ILE A 181 24.72 5.37 4.86
N HIS A 182 24.88 4.41 5.77
CA HIS A 182 25.60 3.17 5.52
C HIS A 182 25.05 2.41 4.30
N LEU A 183 23.72 2.31 4.20
CA LEU A 183 23.05 1.65 3.08
C LEU A 183 23.27 2.42 1.75
N LEU A 184 23.09 3.74 1.76
CA LEU A 184 23.17 4.58 0.56
C LEU A 184 24.61 4.69 0.01
N GLU A 185 25.59 4.80 0.90
CA GLU A 185 26.99 4.91 0.53
C GLU A 185 27.67 3.55 0.28
N LYS A 186 26.95 2.45 0.47
CA LYS A 186 27.49 1.08 0.32
C LYS A 186 28.80 0.89 1.08
N ARG A 187 28.88 1.44 2.28
CA ARG A 187 30.11 1.36 3.09
C ARG A 187 30.47 -0.08 3.38
N SER A 188 31.72 -0.42 3.14
CA SER A 188 32.26 -1.71 3.58
C SER A 188 32.51 -1.68 5.08
N ILE A 189 32.16 -2.74 5.76
CA ILE A 189 32.45 -2.97 7.17
C ILE A 189 33.42 -4.16 7.22
N PRO A 190 34.70 -3.95 7.56
CA PRO A 190 35.68 -5.03 7.64
C PRO A 190 35.24 -6.18 8.54
N GLU A 191 34.59 -5.87 9.66
CA GLU A 191 34.08 -6.84 10.64
C GLU A 191 33.00 -7.76 10.05
N LEU A 192 32.24 -7.31 9.03
CA LEU A 192 31.30 -8.16 8.31
C LEU A 192 31.98 -9.21 7.44
N ILE A 193 33.20 -8.94 6.96
CA ILE A 193 33.99 -9.92 6.21
C ILE A 193 34.36 -11.08 7.12
N ASP A 194 34.85 -10.78 8.33
CA ASP A 194 35.25 -11.80 9.30
C ASP A 194 34.02 -12.53 9.87
N LEU A 195 32.95 -11.82 10.12
CA LEU A 195 31.66 -12.45 10.49
C LEU A 195 31.17 -13.42 9.40
N ASN A 196 31.28 -13.04 8.11
CA ASN A 196 30.88 -13.91 7.01
C ASN A 196 31.78 -15.16 6.89
N LYS A 197 33.09 -15.02 7.12
CA LYS A 197 33.99 -16.18 7.20
C LYS A 197 33.60 -17.13 8.34
N LYS A 198 33.31 -16.58 9.53
CA LYS A 198 32.86 -17.33 10.71
C LYS A 198 31.57 -18.10 10.44
N ILE A 199 30.57 -17.42 9.87
CA ILE A 199 29.28 -18.02 9.51
C ILE A 199 29.43 -19.12 8.46
N ARG A 200 30.32 -18.93 7.47
CA ARG A 200 30.58 -19.97 6.47
C ARG A 200 31.28 -21.21 7.04
N ALA A 201 32.14 -21.00 8.04
CA ALA A 201 32.81 -22.12 8.72
C ALA A 201 31.85 -22.92 9.61
N ASN A 202 30.92 -22.22 10.30
CA ASN A 202 29.96 -22.82 11.22
C ASN A 202 28.55 -22.28 10.92
N PRO A 203 27.85 -22.81 9.90
CA PRO A 203 26.51 -22.31 9.50
C PRO A 203 25.44 -22.43 10.59
N GLU A 204 25.55 -23.40 11.48
CA GLU A 204 24.66 -23.62 12.61
C GLU A 204 24.75 -22.49 13.66
N GLU A 205 25.87 -21.78 13.74
CA GLU A 205 26.09 -20.65 14.64
C GLU A 205 25.66 -19.30 14.03
N THR A 206 25.05 -19.29 12.87
CA THR A 206 24.72 -18.04 12.15
C THR A 206 23.91 -17.09 13.03
N ALA A 207 22.85 -17.56 13.70
CA ALA A 207 22.00 -16.72 14.52
C ALA A 207 22.74 -16.15 15.74
N SER A 208 23.57 -16.93 16.42
CA SER A 208 24.35 -16.47 17.57
C SER A 208 25.41 -15.46 17.15
N SER A 209 26.17 -15.76 16.10
CA SER A 209 27.19 -14.87 15.58
C SER A 209 26.64 -13.51 15.12
N LEU A 210 25.47 -13.50 14.45
CA LEU A 210 24.76 -12.27 14.11
C LEU A 210 24.24 -11.53 15.33
N THR A 211 23.74 -12.26 16.34
CA THR A 211 23.27 -11.67 17.60
C THR A 211 24.39 -10.93 18.33
N ASP A 212 25.56 -11.56 18.46
CA ASP A 212 26.69 -10.96 19.15
C ASP A 212 27.20 -9.71 18.43
N PHE A 213 27.30 -9.79 17.11
CA PHE A 213 27.69 -8.65 16.29
C PHE A 213 26.68 -7.49 16.41
N LEU A 214 25.37 -7.76 16.21
CA LEU A 214 24.33 -6.72 16.26
C LEU A 214 24.07 -6.17 17.67
N SER A 215 24.47 -6.89 18.70
CA SER A 215 24.32 -6.40 20.09
C SER A 215 25.25 -5.22 20.38
N SER A 216 26.41 -5.15 19.73
CA SER A 216 27.42 -4.12 19.89
C SER A 216 27.47 -3.11 18.76
N ALA A 217 26.93 -3.46 17.59
CA ALA A 217 26.98 -2.59 16.41
C ALA A 217 25.89 -1.51 16.46
N GLU A 218 26.24 -0.29 16.07
CA GLU A 218 25.33 0.84 15.95
C GLU A 218 25.34 1.46 14.57
N GLY A 219 24.18 1.92 14.08
CA GLY A 219 24.10 2.69 12.84
C GLY A 219 24.48 1.91 11.57
N ILE A 220 24.34 0.60 11.56
CA ILE A 220 24.69 -0.26 10.41
C ILE A 220 23.48 -0.88 9.74
N THR A 221 23.68 -1.31 8.50
CA THR A 221 22.71 -2.12 7.74
C THR A 221 23.39 -3.41 7.29
N ILE A 222 22.77 -4.55 7.55
CA ILE A 222 23.24 -5.87 7.10
C ILE A 222 22.22 -6.47 6.14
N SER A 223 22.70 -6.97 5.00
CA SER A 223 21.88 -7.71 4.04
C SER A 223 22.09 -9.22 4.19
N LEU A 224 21.03 -9.95 4.48
CA LEU A 224 21.01 -11.42 4.49
C LEU A 224 20.48 -11.92 3.14
N GLN A 225 21.37 -12.47 2.33
CA GLN A 225 21.03 -13.05 1.04
C GLN A 225 21.00 -14.57 1.11
N GLY A 226 20.07 -15.17 0.41
CA GLY A 226 19.99 -16.62 0.23
C GLY A 226 18.82 -17.01 -0.67
N PRO A 227 18.94 -18.09 -1.47
CA PRO A 227 17.85 -18.63 -2.28
C PRO A 227 16.61 -18.99 -1.45
N PRO A 228 15.44 -19.21 -2.07
CA PRO A 228 14.30 -19.81 -1.41
C PRO A 228 14.68 -21.15 -0.75
N GLY A 229 14.13 -21.44 0.43
CA GLY A 229 14.40 -22.69 1.15
C GLY A 229 15.68 -22.74 2.00
N THR A 230 16.56 -21.74 1.94
CA THR A 230 17.84 -21.74 2.72
C THR A 230 17.70 -21.41 4.20
N GLY A 231 16.50 -21.40 4.76
CA GLY A 231 16.29 -21.20 6.18
C GLY A 231 16.35 -19.72 6.66
N LYS A 232 16.38 -18.72 5.77
CA LYS A 232 16.42 -17.30 6.14
C LYS A 232 15.43 -16.92 7.23
N THR A 233 14.16 -17.30 7.07
CA THR A 233 13.10 -17.00 8.05
C THR A 233 13.36 -17.67 9.40
N THR A 234 13.94 -18.88 9.41
CA THR A 234 14.28 -19.61 10.64
C THR A 234 15.41 -18.93 11.38
N ILE A 235 16.50 -18.59 10.67
CA ILE A 235 17.65 -17.87 11.24
C ILE A 235 17.22 -16.48 11.73
N THR A 236 16.42 -15.76 10.96
CA THR A 236 15.92 -14.42 11.35
C THR A 236 15.02 -14.52 12.60
N GLY A 237 14.15 -15.55 12.67
CA GLY A 237 13.31 -15.77 13.84
C GLY A 237 14.13 -16.03 15.11
N GLU A 238 15.15 -16.86 15.04
CA GLU A 238 16.06 -17.11 16.15
C GLU A 238 16.90 -15.88 16.52
N LEU A 239 17.42 -15.16 15.53
CA LEU A 239 18.13 -13.91 15.74
C LEU A 239 17.28 -12.89 16.51
N ILE A 240 16.01 -12.71 16.11
CA ILE A 240 15.08 -11.79 16.79
C ILE A 240 14.83 -12.23 18.23
N ALA A 241 14.56 -13.52 18.46
CA ALA A 241 14.36 -14.04 19.81
C ALA A 241 15.58 -13.71 20.70
N ARG A 242 16.79 -14.03 20.26
CA ARG A 242 18.03 -13.75 20.99
C ARG A 242 18.28 -12.26 21.24
N LEU A 243 17.94 -11.37 20.28
CA LEU A 243 18.07 -9.92 20.45
C LEU A 243 17.06 -9.39 21.48
N VAL A 244 15.84 -9.92 21.48
CA VAL A 244 14.81 -9.56 22.48
C VAL A 244 15.23 -10.02 23.87
N ASP A 245 15.79 -11.22 24.02
CA ASP A 245 16.32 -11.71 25.27
C ASP A 245 17.46 -10.85 25.83
N LYS A 246 18.25 -10.24 24.93
CA LYS A 246 19.26 -9.22 25.29
C LYS A 246 18.67 -7.82 25.53
N GLY A 247 17.35 -7.68 25.64
CA GLY A 247 16.66 -6.41 25.90
C GLY A 247 16.59 -5.44 24.71
N LYS A 248 16.90 -5.89 23.48
CA LYS A 248 16.79 -5.04 22.29
C LYS A 248 15.35 -4.93 21.83
N ARG A 249 14.93 -3.76 21.37
CA ARG A 249 13.63 -3.53 20.72
C ARG A 249 13.76 -3.79 19.23
N VAL A 250 12.99 -4.74 18.72
CA VAL A 250 13.02 -5.16 17.32
C VAL A 250 11.71 -4.80 16.63
N ALA A 251 11.79 -4.14 15.49
CA ALA A 251 10.65 -3.90 14.61
C ALA A 251 10.75 -4.79 13.36
N VAL A 252 9.63 -5.37 12.95
CA VAL A 252 9.55 -6.22 11.76
C VAL A 252 8.66 -5.56 10.73
N SER A 253 9.13 -5.50 9.49
CA SER A 253 8.39 -4.97 8.35
C SER A 253 8.48 -5.93 7.16
N SER A 254 7.40 -6.02 6.38
CA SER A 254 7.36 -6.79 5.13
C SER A 254 6.28 -6.24 4.21
N GLN A 255 6.26 -6.70 2.96
CA GLN A 255 5.23 -6.33 1.99
C GLN A 255 3.85 -6.91 2.34
N THR A 256 3.79 -8.02 3.08
CA THR A 256 2.53 -8.68 3.45
C THR A 256 2.45 -8.98 4.94
N HIS A 257 1.26 -8.88 5.52
CA HIS A 257 1.00 -9.30 6.90
C HIS A 257 1.26 -10.79 7.11
N GLU A 258 1.04 -11.62 6.09
CA GLU A 258 1.30 -13.04 6.16
C GLU A 258 2.79 -13.33 6.40
N ALA A 259 3.68 -12.65 5.68
CA ALA A 259 5.13 -12.79 5.88
C ALA A 259 5.56 -12.35 7.29
N ILE A 260 4.99 -11.26 7.81
CA ILE A 260 5.23 -10.81 9.19
C ILE A 260 4.75 -11.87 10.18
N ASN A 261 3.52 -12.36 10.04
CA ASN A 261 2.95 -13.36 10.93
C ASN A 261 3.74 -14.68 10.91
N ASN A 262 4.19 -15.11 9.73
CA ASN A 262 5.02 -16.31 9.60
C ASN A 262 6.37 -16.16 10.31
N LEU A 263 6.99 -14.98 10.23
CA LEU A 263 8.22 -14.70 10.98
C LEU A 263 7.96 -14.67 12.50
N LEU A 264 6.91 -13.99 12.95
CA LEU A 264 6.56 -13.90 14.37
C LEU A 264 6.26 -15.28 14.99
N LYS A 265 5.58 -16.18 14.27
CA LYS A 265 5.40 -17.58 14.70
C LYS A 265 6.73 -18.31 14.87
N ARG A 266 7.74 -18.01 14.04
CA ARG A 266 9.09 -18.57 14.19
C ARG A 266 9.81 -18.01 15.40
N VAL A 267 9.67 -16.70 15.66
CA VAL A 267 10.22 -16.05 16.85
C VAL A 267 9.63 -16.71 18.11
N GLN A 268 8.30 -16.82 18.19
CA GLN A 268 7.62 -17.46 19.33
C GLN A 268 8.13 -18.87 19.56
N LYS A 269 8.20 -19.71 18.54
CA LYS A 269 8.69 -21.10 18.65
C LYS A 269 10.15 -21.22 19.12
N LYS A 270 10.94 -20.14 19.00
CA LYS A 270 12.34 -20.13 19.43
C LYS A 270 12.53 -19.51 20.81
N ALA A 271 11.51 -18.78 21.31
CA ALA A 271 11.48 -18.21 22.65
C ALA A 271 10.89 -19.17 23.69
N GLU A 272 10.17 -20.22 23.28
CA GLU A 272 9.73 -21.36 24.08
C GLU A 272 10.89 -22.36 24.28
#